data_4f88b22ff29342def45a2fd9f6bbafc9
#
_entry.id   4f88b22ff29342def45a2fd9f6bbafc9
#
_cell.length_a   1.000
_cell.length_b   1.000
_cell.length_c   1.000
_cell.angle_alpha   90.00
_cell.angle_beta   90.00
_cell.angle_gamma   90.00
#
_symmetry.space_group_name_H-M   'P 1'
#
loop_
_entity.id
_entity.type
_entity.pdbx_description
1 polymer ?
#
loop_
_entity_poly.entity_id
_entity_poly.type
_entity_poly.pdbx_seq_one_letter_code
_entity_poly.pdbx_strand_id
1 'polypeptide(L)'
;MATHRDNFYERVSQKNQVTEMACEEHFKNKGYLHRFGWDKMPSQVYSMFKRLPQSLKSMPDYILHSKKGTSFIESKGYANQLKLKKRDYEAYKIWNKFEIPFYIFAYDCPKKKETIINLNTIIEKAELGLYEEGAYENDGNEYYIIK
;
A
#
# COMPACT_ATOMS: atom_id res chain seq x y z
N MET A 1 -4.71 -29.39 -11.34
CA MET A 1 -4.42 -29.32 -9.91
C MET A 1 -3.61 -28.06 -9.60
N ALA A 2 -4.07 -27.23 -8.66
CA ALA A 2 -3.37 -26.01 -8.31
C ALA A 2 -2.07 -26.34 -7.57
N THR A 3 -0.99 -25.65 -7.93
CA THR A 3 0.30 -25.79 -7.26
C THR A 3 0.31 -24.98 -5.96
N HIS A 4 1.30 -25.21 -5.10
CA HIS A 4 1.51 -24.40 -3.89
C HIS A 4 1.68 -22.90 -4.24
N ARG A 5 2.36 -22.63 -5.34
CA ARG A 5 2.58 -21.27 -5.85
C ARG A 5 1.26 -20.61 -6.24
N ASP A 6 0.39 -21.35 -6.96
CA ASP A 6 -0.91 -20.82 -7.37
C ASP A 6 -1.79 -20.52 -6.16
N ASN A 7 -1.78 -21.38 -5.15
CA ASN A 7 -2.50 -21.14 -3.90
C ASN A 7 -2.00 -19.92 -3.15
N PHE A 8 -0.69 -19.64 -3.19
CA PHE A 8 -0.11 -18.45 -2.58
C PHE A 8 -0.63 -17.19 -3.28
N TYR A 9 -0.58 -17.13 -4.62
CA TYR A 9 -1.06 -15.98 -5.39
C TYR A 9 -2.56 -15.75 -5.18
N GLU A 10 -3.34 -16.81 -5.14
CA GLU A 10 -4.77 -16.72 -4.87
C GLU A 10 -5.05 -16.11 -3.50
N ARG A 11 -4.35 -16.55 -2.46
CA ARG A 11 -4.52 -16.01 -1.10
C ARG A 11 -4.13 -14.54 -1.01
N VAL A 12 -3.03 -14.15 -1.65
CA VAL A 12 -2.57 -12.75 -1.67
C VAL A 12 -3.59 -11.88 -2.41
N SER A 13 -4.11 -12.36 -3.54
CA SER A 13 -5.12 -11.65 -4.32
C SER A 13 -6.41 -11.45 -3.51
N GLN A 14 -6.87 -12.47 -2.82
CA GLN A 14 -8.06 -12.39 -1.97
C GLN A 14 -7.88 -11.39 -0.83
N LYS A 15 -6.73 -11.40 -0.17
CA LYS A 15 -6.40 -10.45 0.90
C LYS A 15 -6.40 -9.01 0.38
N ASN A 16 -5.80 -8.78 -0.78
CA ASN A 16 -5.78 -7.46 -1.40
C ASN A 16 -7.17 -7.00 -1.80
N GLN A 17 -7.99 -7.89 -2.35
CA GLN A 17 -9.38 -7.60 -2.69
C GLN A 17 -10.20 -7.17 -1.48
N VAL A 18 -10.08 -7.91 -0.38
CA VAL A 18 -10.81 -7.60 0.86
C VAL A 18 -10.41 -6.22 1.39
N THR A 19 -9.12 -5.93 1.38
CA THR A 19 -8.59 -4.64 1.84
C THR A 19 -9.06 -3.51 0.95
N GLU A 20 -9.01 -3.67 -0.36
CA GLU A 20 -9.46 -2.66 -1.32
C GLU A 20 -10.95 -2.40 -1.18
N MET A 21 -11.76 -3.44 -1.03
CA MET A 21 -13.21 -3.28 -0.80
C MET A 21 -13.49 -2.53 0.49
N ALA A 22 -12.76 -2.82 1.56
CA ALA A 22 -12.90 -2.10 2.82
C ALA A 22 -12.52 -0.63 2.67
N CYS A 23 -11.46 -0.35 1.93
CA CYS A 23 -11.00 1.00 1.64
C CYS A 23 -12.05 1.80 0.86
N GLU A 24 -12.56 1.21 -0.21
CA GLU A 24 -13.58 1.84 -1.06
C GLU A 24 -14.87 2.09 -0.29
N GLU A 25 -15.28 1.13 0.54
CA GLU A 25 -16.46 1.28 1.40
C GLU A 25 -16.28 2.42 2.42
N HIS A 26 -15.08 2.51 3.01
CA HIS A 26 -14.79 3.55 3.99
C HIS A 26 -14.88 4.96 3.38
N PHE A 27 -14.41 5.15 2.15
CA PHE A 27 -14.33 6.47 1.52
C PHE A 27 -15.49 6.82 0.60
N LYS A 28 -16.42 5.90 0.32
CA LYS A 28 -17.47 6.08 -0.68
C LYS A 28 -18.34 7.31 -0.47
N ASN A 29 -18.54 7.74 0.78
CA ASN A 29 -19.36 8.91 1.12
C ASN A 29 -18.53 10.14 1.51
N LYS A 30 -17.19 10.09 1.34
CA LYS A 30 -16.30 11.17 1.75
C LYS A 30 -15.81 12.02 0.59
N GLY A 31 -16.08 11.59 -0.63
CA GLY A 31 -15.66 12.30 -1.82
C GLY A 31 -15.60 11.38 -3.01
N TYR A 32 -14.93 11.84 -4.06
CA TYR A 32 -14.69 11.04 -5.26
C TYR A 32 -13.36 10.29 -5.09
N LEU A 33 -13.43 8.97 -5.06
CA LEU A 33 -12.27 8.10 -4.93
C LEU A 33 -11.93 7.53 -6.31
N HIS A 34 -10.79 7.96 -6.86
CA HIS A 34 -10.31 7.47 -8.14
C HIS A 34 -9.20 6.45 -7.91
N ARG A 35 -9.38 5.25 -8.46
CA ARG A 35 -8.37 4.19 -8.40
C ARG A 35 -7.42 4.31 -9.58
N PHE A 36 -6.12 4.24 -9.30
CA PHE A 36 -5.13 4.01 -10.34
C PHE A 36 -4.17 2.91 -9.90
N GLY A 37 -3.31 2.48 -10.82
CA GLY A 37 -2.37 1.40 -10.52
C GLY A 37 -2.10 0.54 -11.74
N TRP A 38 -1.42 -0.56 -11.50
CA TRP A 38 -0.89 -1.43 -12.54
C TRP A 38 -1.56 -2.80 -12.59
N ASP A 39 -2.57 -3.03 -11.80
CA ASP A 39 -3.20 -4.34 -11.59
C ASP A 39 -3.90 -4.93 -12.83
N LYS A 40 -4.26 -4.08 -13.78
CA LYS A 40 -4.91 -4.52 -15.03
C LYS A 40 -4.01 -4.35 -16.25
N MET A 41 -2.71 -4.32 -16.03
CA MET A 41 -1.76 -4.16 -17.13
C MET A 41 -1.73 -5.41 -18.03
N PRO A 42 -1.88 -5.25 -19.35
CA PRO A 42 -1.74 -6.39 -20.26
C PRO A 42 -0.33 -6.98 -20.19
N SER A 43 -0.23 -8.30 -20.41
CA SER A 43 1.05 -9.01 -20.35
C SER A 43 2.08 -8.45 -21.35
N GLN A 44 1.62 -7.90 -22.47
CA GLN A 44 2.50 -7.31 -23.49
C GLN A 44 3.31 -6.12 -22.98
N VAL A 45 2.81 -5.39 -21.98
CA VAL A 45 3.50 -4.22 -21.42
C VAL A 45 4.19 -4.50 -20.08
N TYR A 46 4.10 -5.73 -19.59
CA TYR A 46 4.68 -6.11 -18.30
C TYR A 46 6.21 -5.96 -18.25
N SER A 47 6.88 -6.23 -19.38
CA SER A 47 8.34 -6.05 -19.46
C SER A 47 8.74 -4.57 -19.30
N MET A 48 7.92 -3.65 -19.80
CA MET A 48 8.12 -2.22 -19.61
C MET A 48 7.94 -1.83 -18.14
N PHE A 49 6.93 -2.39 -17.49
CA PHE A 49 6.66 -2.14 -16.07
C PHE A 49 7.90 -2.43 -15.20
N LYS A 50 8.61 -3.52 -15.49
CA LYS A 50 9.82 -3.88 -14.75
C LYS A 50 10.92 -2.83 -14.86
N ARG A 51 10.92 -2.02 -15.93
CA ARG A 51 11.91 -0.97 -16.18
C ARG A 51 11.54 0.36 -15.54
N LEU A 52 10.33 0.50 -15.02
CA LEU A 52 9.88 1.75 -14.42
C LEU A 52 10.62 2.01 -13.09
N PRO A 53 10.83 3.28 -12.74
CA PRO A 53 11.36 3.62 -11.42
C PRO A 53 10.46 3.08 -10.31
N GLN A 54 11.05 2.74 -9.17
CA GLN A 54 10.30 2.21 -8.04
C GLN A 54 9.20 3.17 -7.59
N SER A 55 9.43 4.47 -7.69
CA SER A 55 8.42 5.47 -7.33
C SER A 55 7.14 5.33 -8.14
N LEU A 56 7.23 4.98 -9.42
CA LEU A 56 6.06 4.74 -10.25
C LEU A 56 5.45 3.35 -10.00
N LYS A 57 6.28 2.34 -9.79
CA LYS A 57 5.79 0.99 -9.50
C LYS A 57 5.05 0.92 -8.18
N SER A 58 5.47 1.72 -7.20
CA SER A 58 4.86 1.79 -5.88
C SER A 58 4.01 3.06 -5.71
N MET A 59 3.29 3.46 -6.75
CA MET A 59 2.38 4.60 -6.66
C MET A 59 1.22 4.27 -5.72
N PRO A 60 0.58 5.29 -5.10
CA PRO A 60 -0.58 5.04 -4.26
C PRO A 60 -1.74 4.41 -5.04
N ASP A 61 -2.58 3.64 -4.35
CA ASP A 61 -3.70 2.95 -4.99
C ASP A 61 -4.80 3.90 -5.44
N TYR A 62 -5.01 4.99 -4.69
CA TYR A 62 -6.13 5.89 -4.93
C TYR A 62 -5.74 7.34 -4.74
N ILE A 63 -6.51 8.20 -5.41
CA ILE A 63 -6.56 9.61 -5.10
C ILE A 63 -7.99 9.93 -4.64
N LEU A 64 -8.13 10.60 -3.51
CA LEU A 64 -9.40 11.01 -2.97
C LEU A 64 -9.55 12.52 -3.14
N HIS A 65 -10.63 12.94 -3.81
CA HIS A 65 -10.98 14.35 -3.91
C HIS A 65 -12.25 14.61 -3.09
N SER A 66 -12.12 15.39 -2.03
CA SER A 66 -13.21 15.67 -1.12
C SER A 66 -13.34 17.17 -0.91
N LYS A 67 -14.33 17.57 -0.11
CA LYS A 67 -14.52 18.99 0.26
C LYS A 67 -13.31 19.55 1.02
N LYS A 68 -12.53 18.68 1.67
CA LYS A 68 -11.32 19.06 2.42
C LYS A 68 -10.08 19.17 1.53
N GLY A 69 -10.18 18.80 0.26
CA GLY A 69 -9.07 18.81 -0.68
C GLY A 69 -8.77 17.44 -1.23
N THR A 70 -7.58 17.32 -1.81
CA THR A 70 -7.12 16.08 -2.46
C THR A 70 -6.09 15.37 -1.58
N SER A 71 -6.17 14.04 -1.52
CA SER A 71 -5.19 13.22 -0.80
C SER A 71 -4.92 11.92 -1.54
N PHE A 72 -3.72 11.37 -1.33
CA PHE A 72 -3.37 10.03 -1.81
C PHE A 72 -3.71 9.01 -0.73
N ILE A 73 -4.20 7.85 -1.17
CA ILE A 73 -4.54 6.74 -0.27
C ILE A 73 -3.86 5.47 -0.78
N GLU A 74 -3.11 4.82 0.10
CA GLU A 74 -2.55 3.49 -0.15
C GLU A 74 -3.21 2.50 0.78
N SER A 75 -3.75 1.41 0.23
CA SER A 75 -4.38 0.38 1.05
C SER A 75 -3.38 -0.73 1.39
N LYS A 76 -3.30 -1.13 2.64
CA LYS A 76 -2.42 -2.19 3.12
C LYS A 76 -3.20 -3.11 4.06
N GLY A 77 -3.38 -4.37 3.63
CA GLY A 77 -3.97 -5.39 4.48
C GLY A 77 -2.91 -6.14 5.26
N TYR A 78 -3.22 -6.56 6.47
CA TYR A 78 -2.29 -7.31 7.30
C TYR A 78 -3.04 -8.24 8.26
N ALA A 79 -2.28 -9.23 8.79
CA ALA A 79 -2.73 -10.09 9.86
C ALA A 79 -1.78 -10.00 11.01
N ASN A 80 -1.63 -9.81 12.04
CA ASN A 80 -0.66 -9.66 13.14
C ASN A 80 0.12 -8.36 13.11
N GLN A 81 0.92 -8.12 12.07
CA GLN A 81 1.82 -6.98 11.98
C GLN A 81 1.71 -6.31 10.63
N LEU A 82 1.63 -4.99 10.65
CA LEU A 82 1.72 -4.19 9.43
C LEU A 82 3.19 -3.99 9.08
N LYS A 83 3.62 -4.57 7.96
CA LYS A 83 4.99 -4.48 7.46
C LYS A 83 5.01 -3.59 6.24
N LEU A 84 5.81 -2.55 6.29
CA LEU A 84 6.00 -1.64 5.16
C LEU A 84 7.40 -1.83 4.59
N LYS A 85 7.50 -2.33 3.36
CA LYS A 85 8.78 -2.52 2.70
C LYS A 85 9.50 -1.19 2.58
N LYS A 86 10.81 -1.18 2.86
CA LYS A 86 11.61 0.05 2.78
C LYS A 86 11.61 0.64 1.38
N ARG A 87 11.60 -0.19 0.34
CA ARG A 87 11.52 0.29 -1.05
C ARG A 87 10.21 1.06 -1.31
N ASP A 88 9.10 0.58 -0.74
CA ASP A 88 7.81 1.27 -0.87
C ASP A 88 7.81 2.57 -0.05
N TYR A 89 8.36 2.52 1.15
CA TYR A 89 8.53 3.70 2.01
C TYR A 89 9.31 4.80 1.29
N GLU A 90 10.43 4.46 0.66
CA GLU A 90 11.23 5.43 -0.10
C GLU A 90 10.45 6.00 -1.29
N ALA A 91 9.68 5.15 -1.98
CA ALA A 91 8.81 5.59 -3.08
C ALA A 91 7.73 6.56 -2.57
N TYR A 92 7.07 6.22 -1.46
CA TYR A 92 6.03 7.08 -0.88
C TYR A 92 6.58 8.43 -0.43
N LYS A 93 7.82 8.49 0.05
CA LYS A 93 8.47 9.77 0.38
C LYS A 93 8.57 10.68 -0.84
N ILE A 94 8.82 10.11 -2.02
CA ILE A 94 8.86 10.87 -3.27
C ILE A 94 7.47 11.44 -3.59
N TRP A 95 6.42 10.64 -3.47
CA TRP A 95 5.04 11.08 -3.66
C TRP A 95 4.64 12.15 -2.64
N ASN A 96 5.14 12.03 -1.40
CA ASN A 96 4.86 13.00 -0.35
C ASN A 96 5.42 14.41 -0.66
N LYS A 97 6.43 14.51 -1.53
CA LYS A 97 7.01 15.79 -1.92
C LYS A 97 6.09 16.65 -2.78
N PHE A 98 5.01 16.07 -3.32
CA PHE A 98 4.03 16.84 -4.09
C PHE A 98 3.12 17.72 -3.21
N GLU A 99 3.31 17.70 -1.90
CA GLU A 99 2.52 18.47 -0.93
C GLU A 99 1.04 18.10 -0.93
N ILE A 100 0.72 16.91 -1.39
CA ILE A 100 -0.61 16.32 -1.30
C ILE A 100 -0.59 15.35 -0.12
N PRO A 101 -1.50 15.50 0.87
CA PRO A 101 -1.56 14.57 1.99
C PRO A 101 -1.60 13.13 1.52
N PHE A 102 -0.83 12.27 2.17
CA PHE A 102 -0.72 10.85 1.82
C PHE A 102 -1.07 10.02 3.05
N TYR A 103 -2.08 9.17 2.92
CA TYR A 103 -2.55 8.32 4.00
C TYR A 103 -2.43 6.86 3.65
N ILE A 104 -2.11 6.04 4.63
CA ILE A 104 -2.17 4.60 4.50
C ILE A 104 -3.44 4.12 5.19
N PHE A 105 -4.30 3.46 4.41
CA PHE A 105 -5.46 2.75 4.92
C PHE A 105 -4.99 1.36 5.31
N ALA A 106 -4.72 1.17 6.61
CA ALA A 106 -4.23 -0.08 7.15
C ALA A 106 -5.41 -0.92 7.64
N TYR A 107 -5.58 -2.11 7.08
CA TYR A 107 -6.71 -2.96 7.38
C TYR A 107 -6.26 -4.26 8.05
N ASP A 108 -6.67 -4.43 9.31
CA ASP A 108 -6.45 -5.65 10.06
C ASP A 108 -7.48 -6.68 9.59
N CYS A 109 -7.07 -7.61 8.73
CA CYS A 109 -7.98 -8.53 8.07
C CYS A 109 -8.72 -9.47 9.05
N PRO A 110 -8.05 -10.10 10.04
CA PRO A 110 -8.76 -10.92 11.02
C PRO A 110 -9.77 -10.14 11.86
N LYS A 111 -9.42 -8.94 12.30
CA LYS A 111 -10.28 -8.11 13.16
C LYS A 111 -11.27 -7.27 12.38
N LYS A 112 -11.11 -7.17 11.06
CA LYS A 112 -11.95 -6.34 10.18
C LYS A 112 -12.00 -4.89 10.65
N LYS A 113 -10.85 -4.33 11.03
CA LYS A 113 -10.71 -2.95 11.52
C LYS A 113 -9.70 -2.20 10.69
N GLU A 114 -10.05 -0.95 10.37
CA GLU A 114 -9.16 -0.04 9.67
C GLU A 114 -8.52 0.97 10.60
N THR A 115 -7.32 1.40 10.22
CA THR A 115 -6.62 2.51 10.84
C THR A 115 -6.08 3.37 9.71
N ILE A 116 -6.31 4.67 9.77
CA ILE A 116 -5.81 5.60 8.76
C ILE A 116 -4.59 6.30 9.34
N ILE A 117 -3.43 6.12 8.69
CA ILE A 117 -2.17 6.60 9.17
C ILE A 117 -1.63 7.66 8.20
N ASN A 118 -1.32 8.84 8.72
CA ASN A 118 -0.67 9.88 7.91
C ASN A 118 0.78 9.45 7.63
N LEU A 119 1.18 9.51 6.37
CA LEU A 119 2.54 9.12 5.97
C LEU A 119 3.60 9.95 6.70
N ASN A 120 3.33 11.24 6.96
CA ASN A 120 4.27 12.09 7.70
C ASN A 120 4.59 11.52 9.09
N THR A 121 3.61 10.92 9.75
CA THR A 121 3.82 10.26 11.05
C THR A 121 4.77 9.07 10.90
N ILE A 122 4.61 8.29 9.84
CA ILE A 122 5.49 7.15 9.56
C ILE A 122 6.91 7.62 9.27
N ILE A 123 7.06 8.65 8.43
CA ILE A 123 8.37 9.21 8.07
C ILE A 123 9.09 9.71 9.33
N GLU A 124 8.38 10.46 10.17
CA GLU A 124 8.93 11.01 11.40
C GLU A 124 9.45 9.92 12.33
N LYS A 125 8.63 8.89 12.56
CA LYS A 125 9.02 7.76 13.41
C LYS A 125 10.16 6.95 12.81
N ALA A 126 10.16 6.74 11.50
CA ALA A 126 11.23 6.00 10.82
C ALA A 126 12.56 6.75 10.93
N GLU A 127 12.55 8.07 10.73
CA GLU A 127 13.76 8.90 10.85
C GLU A 127 14.31 8.93 12.28
N LEU A 128 13.44 8.81 13.28
CA LEU A 128 13.85 8.72 14.68
C LEU A 128 14.26 7.30 15.10
N GLY A 129 14.19 6.35 14.20
CA GLY A 129 14.57 4.96 14.47
C GLY A 129 13.63 4.24 15.43
N LEU A 130 12.36 4.62 15.48
CA LEU A 130 11.40 4.09 16.43
C LEU A 130 10.73 2.77 15.98
N TYR A 131 10.89 2.38 14.72
CA TYR A 131 10.28 1.15 14.22
C TYR A 131 11.26 -0.02 14.29
N GLU A 132 10.74 -1.19 14.65
CA GLU A 132 11.46 -2.43 14.47
C GLU A 132 11.60 -2.72 12.98
N GLU A 133 12.69 -3.37 12.60
CA GLU A 133 13.02 -3.69 11.21
C GLU A 133 13.21 -5.18 11.05
N GLY A 134 12.96 -5.67 9.86
CA GLY A 134 13.19 -7.05 9.49
C GLY A 134 13.42 -7.19 8.01
N ALA A 135 13.57 -8.42 7.56
CA ALA A 135 13.74 -8.74 6.14
C ALA A 135 13.00 -10.03 5.82
N TYR A 136 12.40 -10.09 4.63
CA TYR A 136 11.73 -11.31 4.15
C TYR A 136 12.78 -12.33 3.74
N GLU A 137 12.60 -13.58 4.18
CA GLU A 137 13.53 -14.66 3.90
C GLU A 137 13.62 -15.00 2.41
N ASN A 138 12.52 -14.90 1.68
CA ASN A 138 12.44 -15.33 0.30
C ASN A 138 13.14 -14.39 -0.69
N ASP A 139 13.11 -13.08 -0.45
CA ASP A 139 13.66 -12.10 -1.40
C ASP A 139 14.64 -11.11 -0.76
N GLY A 140 14.81 -11.17 0.57
CA GLY A 140 15.72 -10.29 1.30
C GLY A 140 15.24 -8.84 1.42
N ASN A 141 14.03 -8.50 0.94
CA ASN A 141 13.49 -7.15 1.06
C ASN A 141 13.32 -6.75 2.53
N GLU A 142 13.90 -5.62 2.88
CA GLU A 142 13.79 -5.07 4.23
C GLU A 142 12.46 -4.34 4.42
N TYR A 143 11.97 -4.36 5.66
CA TYR A 143 10.72 -3.68 6.00
C TYR A 143 10.78 -3.07 7.40
N TYR A 144 9.91 -2.08 7.62
CA TYR A 144 9.59 -1.57 8.94
C TYR A 144 8.33 -2.25 9.46
N ILE A 145 8.27 -2.48 10.76
CA ILE A 145 7.05 -2.91 11.44
C ILE A 145 6.37 -1.66 11.97
N ILE A 146 5.22 -1.33 11.41
CA ILE A 146 4.48 -0.11 11.74
C ILE A 146 3.61 -0.35 12.98
N LYS A 147 3.77 0.50 13.98
CA LYS A 147 3.01 0.43 15.23
C LYS A 147 2.33 1.74 15.56
#